data_11ca9ee8e057a66f3d66a48d51eb34c5
#
_entry.id   11ca9ee8e057a66f3d66a48d51eb34c5
#
_cell.length_a   1.000
_cell.length_b   1.000
_cell.length_c   1.000
_cell.angle_alpha   90.00
_cell.angle_beta   90.00
_cell.angle_gamma   90.00
#
_symmetry.space_group_name_H-M   'P 1'
#
loop_
_entity.id
_entity.type
_entity.pdbx_description
1 polymer ?
#
loop_
_entity_poly.entity_id
_entity_poly.type
_entity_poly.pdbx_seq_one_letter_code
_entity_poly.pdbx_strand_id
1 'polypeptide(L)'
;MKINTRRVGSVIITAVMMVVMLPSFAMGESGKKYTETLQPEGWTLVENEGGATLSYTKGGGVDLIEVDGYAFKDLDRDGELDVFEDWRVDYKERSRDMVTNGGLSLEFQLGLKMNPFSVGTPAKTLADTTKTALDLGYRHIRFSSVGAELITTWNNEIQKH
;
A
#
# COMPACT_ATOMS: atom_id res chain seq x y z
N MET A 1 -79.68 31.58 -31.70
CA MET A 1 -78.42 31.85 -31.00
C MET A 1 -77.47 30.70 -31.32
N LYS A 2 -76.51 30.90 -32.25
CA LYS A 2 -75.65 29.85 -32.77
C LYS A 2 -74.36 29.87 -31.96
N ILE A 3 -74.08 28.79 -31.29
CA ILE A 3 -72.80 28.58 -30.50
C ILE A 3 -71.74 28.01 -31.45
N ASN A 4 -70.70 28.74 -31.64
CA ASN A 4 -69.62 28.43 -32.55
C ASN A 4 -68.51 27.63 -31.76
N THR A 5 -68.41 26.35 -32.06
CA THR A 5 -67.44 25.45 -31.44
C THR A 5 -66.10 25.59 -32.18
N ARG A 6 -65.17 26.28 -31.56
CA ARG A 6 -63.75 26.31 -32.03
C ARG A 6 -63.07 25.00 -31.68
N ARG A 7 -62.63 24.28 -32.69
CA ARG A 7 -61.75 23.13 -32.55
C ARG A 7 -60.37 23.59 -32.07
N VAL A 8 -59.96 23.15 -30.88
CA VAL A 8 -58.57 23.30 -30.38
C VAL A 8 -57.78 22.12 -30.95
N GLY A 9 -56.88 22.42 -31.87
CA GLY A 9 -55.93 21.43 -32.40
C GLY A 9 -54.89 21.05 -31.34
N SER A 10 -54.85 19.78 -31.00
CA SER A 10 -53.83 19.21 -30.11
C SER A 10 -52.53 19.08 -30.89
N VAL A 11 -51.54 19.87 -30.54
CA VAL A 11 -50.17 19.72 -31.05
C VAL A 11 -49.45 18.70 -30.16
N ILE A 12 -49.27 17.50 -30.70
CA ILE A 12 -48.44 16.48 -30.05
C ILE A 12 -46.98 16.81 -30.35
N ILE A 13 -46.30 17.34 -29.36
CA ILE A 13 -44.83 17.52 -29.40
C ILE A 13 -44.21 16.18 -29.06
N THR A 14 -43.76 15.45 -30.08
CA THR A 14 -42.96 14.23 -29.88
C THR A 14 -41.52 14.66 -29.53
N ALA A 15 -41.20 14.66 -28.23
CA ALA A 15 -39.85 14.84 -27.79
C ALA A 15 -39.03 13.56 -28.13
N VAL A 16 -38.25 13.65 -29.18
CA VAL A 16 -37.24 12.61 -29.50
C VAL A 16 -36.10 12.72 -28.47
N MET A 17 -36.14 11.83 -27.50
CA MET A 17 -35.05 11.72 -26.51
C MET A 17 -33.88 11.02 -27.20
N MET A 18 -32.91 11.81 -27.68
CA MET A 18 -31.67 11.32 -28.24
C MET A 18 -30.81 10.82 -27.07
N VAL A 19 -30.85 9.52 -26.79
CA VAL A 19 -29.94 8.88 -25.83
C VAL A 19 -28.56 8.89 -26.45
N VAL A 20 -27.73 9.85 -26.05
CA VAL A 20 -26.29 9.85 -26.36
C VAL A 20 -25.70 8.73 -25.53
N MET A 21 -25.48 7.57 -26.14
CA MET A 21 -24.62 6.55 -25.56
C MET A 21 -23.18 7.07 -25.58
N LEU A 22 -22.75 7.64 -24.48
CA LEU A 22 -21.34 7.85 -24.23
C LEU A 22 -20.70 6.47 -24.17
N PRO A 23 -19.61 6.22 -24.91
CA PRO A 23 -18.85 5.00 -24.70
C PRO A 23 -18.38 5.02 -23.24
N SER A 24 -18.88 4.11 -22.43
CA SER A 24 -18.25 3.77 -21.17
C SER A 24 -16.86 3.28 -21.53
N PHE A 25 -15.85 4.13 -21.33
CA PHE A 25 -14.51 3.63 -21.20
C PHE A 25 -14.56 2.68 -20.00
N ALA A 26 -14.66 1.39 -20.26
CA ALA A 26 -14.27 0.39 -19.31
C ALA A 26 -12.80 0.68 -19.04
N MET A 27 -12.50 1.33 -17.90
CA MET A 27 -11.19 1.21 -17.30
C MET A 27 -11.03 -0.30 -17.12
N GLY A 28 -10.19 -0.91 -17.98
CA GLY A 28 -9.87 -2.31 -17.85
C GLY A 28 -9.40 -2.49 -16.42
N GLU A 29 -10.08 -3.31 -15.65
CA GLU A 29 -9.53 -3.85 -14.42
C GLU A 29 -8.19 -4.44 -14.84
N SER A 30 -7.11 -3.77 -14.46
CA SER A 30 -5.76 -4.31 -14.62
C SER A 30 -5.78 -5.61 -13.83
N GLY A 31 -5.77 -6.75 -14.53
CA GLY A 31 -5.84 -8.03 -13.85
C GLY A 31 -4.72 -8.11 -12.81
N LYS A 32 -5.03 -8.63 -11.63
CA LYS A 32 -4.08 -8.82 -10.53
C LYS A 32 -2.87 -9.60 -11.03
N LYS A 33 -1.69 -9.02 -10.93
CA LYS A 33 -0.40 -9.56 -11.38
C LYS A 33 0.48 -10.00 -10.20
N TYR A 34 -0.12 -10.29 -9.07
CA TYR A 34 0.56 -10.84 -7.92
C TYR A 34 -0.30 -11.86 -7.21
N THR A 35 0.35 -12.73 -6.45
CA THR A 35 -0.30 -13.72 -5.59
C THR A 35 0.02 -13.44 -4.13
N GLU A 36 -0.91 -13.77 -3.24
CA GLU A 36 -0.73 -13.69 -1.80
C GLU A 36 -0.85 -15.08 -1.19
N THR A 37 0.13 -15.47 -0.38
CA THR A 37 0.15 -16.75 0.31
C THR A 37 0.36 -16.52 1.80
N LEU A 38 -0.67 -16.79 2.60
CA LEU A 38 -0.57 -16.72 4.07
C LEU A 38 0.34 -17.86 4.56
N GLN A 39 1.34 -17.49 5.31
CA GLN A 39 2.30 -18.42 5.92
C GLN A 39 1.81 -18.90 7.29
N PRO A 40 2.23 -20.10 7.72
CA PRO A 40 1.82 -20.65 9.03
C PRO A 40 2.14 -19.74 10.22
N GLU A 41 3.17 -18.92 10.11
CA GLU A 41 3.61 -17.97 11.13
C GLU A 41 2.79 -16.69 11.17
N GLY A 42 1.77 -16.55 10.31
CA GLY A 42 0.81 -15.43 10.30
C GLY A 42 1.24 -14.21 9.49
N TRP A 43 2.28 -14.30 8.69
CA TRP A 43 2.64 -13.27 7.70
C TRP A 43 2.22 -13.72 6.29
N THR A 44 2.11 -12.79 5.37
CA THR A 44 1.72 -13.05 3.98
C THR A 44 2.90 -12.84 3.04
N LEU A 45 3.20 -13.84 2.23
CA LEU A 45 4.11 -13.73 1.10
C LEU A 45 3.34 -13.15 -0.08
N VAL A 46 3.96 -12.20 -0.78
CA VAL A 46 3.42 -11.55 -1.98
C VAL A 46 4.42 -11.70 -3.11
N GLU A 47 4.02 -12.34 -4.19
CA GLU A 47 4.88 -12.59 -5.35
C GLU A 47 4.31 -11.85 -6.55
N ASN A 48 5.02 -10.79 -7.00
CA ASN A 48 4.67 -10.02 -8.19
C ASN A 48 5.20 -10.72 -9.45
N GLU A 49 4.40 -10.80 -10.50
CA GLU A 49 4.80 -11.38 -11.79
C GLU A 49 5.97 -10.61 -12.41
N GLY A 50 7.12 -11.27 -12.52
CA GLY A 50 8.34 -10.66 -13.06
C GLY A 50 8.91 -9.52 -12.23
N GLY A 51 8.49 -9.38 -10.97
CA GLY A 51 8.83 -8.27 -10.09
C GLY A 51 9.30 -8.69 -8.71
N ALA A 52 9.21 -7.76 -7.75
CA ALA A 52 9.69 -7.98 -6.39
C ALA A 52 8.79 -8.96 -5.62
N THR A 53 9.43 -9.84 -4.86
CA THR A 53 8.76 -10.62 -3.82
C THR A 53 8.76 -9.81 -2.52
N LEU A 54 7.58 -9.64 -1.92
CA LEU A 54 7.36 -8.87 -0.72
C LEU A 54 6.80 -9.76 0.39
N SER A 55 6.83 -9.27 1.61
CA SER A 55 6.11 -9.90 2.71
C SER A 55 5.54 -8.84 3.64
N TYR A 56 4.37 -9.10 4.21
CA TYR A 56 3.74 -8.20 5.18
C TYR A 56 2.90 -8.99 6.18
N THR A 57 2.54 -8.35 7.28
CA THR A 57 1.58 -8.89 8.23
C THR A 57 0.36 -8.00 8.24
N LYS A 58 -0.80 -8.53 7.90
CA LYS A 58 -2.05 -7.78 7.88
C LYS A 58 -2.32 -7.16 9.24
N GLY A 59 -2.56 -5.87 9.25
CA GLY A 59 -2.69 -5.09 10.49
C GLY A 59 -1.38 -4.87 11.25
N GLY A 60 -0.24 -5.14 10.61
CA GLY A 60 1.11 -4.89 11.15
C GLY A 60 1.63 -3.47 10.90
N GLY A 61 0.76 -2.56 10.47
CA GLY A 61 1.09 -1.15 10.28
C GLY A 61 1.73 -0.80 8.94
N VAL A 62 2.04 -1.80 8.10
CA VAL A 62 2.45 -1.60 6.69
C VAL A 62 1.46 -2.39 5.85
N ASP A 63 0.65 -1.69 5.09
CA ASP A 63 -0.33 -2.29 4.19
C ASP A 63 0.22 -2.42 2.75
N LEU A 64 -0.57 -3.00 1.85
CA LEU A 64 -0.23 -3.08 0.44
C LEU A 64 -1.03 -2.04 -0.36
N ILE A 65 -0.35 -1.44 -1.33
CA ILE A 65 -0.95 -0.62 -2.38
C ILE A 65 -0.94 -1.45 -3.66
N GLU A 66 -2.04 -1.42 -4.42
CA GLU A 66 -2.12 -2.04 -5.74
C GLU A 66 -2.12 -0.96 -6.82
N VAL A 67 -1.11 -1.00 -7.70
CA VAL A 67 -1.01 -0.10 -8.86
C VAL A 67 -0.66 -0.92 -10.10
N ASP A 68 -1.41 -0.73 -11.18
CA ASP A 68 -1.26 -1.46 -12.45
C ASP A 68 -1.36 -3.00 -12.30
N GLY A 69 -2.03 -3.45 -11.24
CA GLY A 69 -2.16 -4.86 -10.89
C GLY A 69 -0.99 -5.43 -10.09
N TYR A 70 0.03 -4.65 -9.78
CA TYR A 70 1.17 -5.05 -8.94
C TYR A 70 0.99 -4.58 -7.51
N ALA A 71 1.59 -5.33 -6.57
CA ALA A 71 1.59 -5.00 -5.15
C ALA A 71 2.86 -4.25 -4.74
N PHE A 72 2.69 -3.24 -3.90
CA PHE A 72 3.75 -2.44 -3.30
C PHE A 72 3.49 -2.32 -1.79
N LYS A 73 4.50 -1.96 -1.02
CA LYS A 73 4.34 -1.67 0.41
C LYS A 73 4.14 -0.17 0.61
N ASP A 74 3.08 0.18 1.30
CA ASP A 74 2.81 1.52 1.82
C ASP A 74 3.66 1.74 3.08
N LEU A 75 4.85 2.31 2.91
CA LEU A 75 5.84 2.41 3.99
C LEU A 75 5.64 3.62 4.88
N ASP A 76 5.09 4.71 4.34
CA ASP A 76 4.76 5.93 5.10
C ASP A 76 3.29 6.03 5.50
N ARG A 77 2.45 5.13 4.99
CA ARG A 77 1.04 4.93 5.37
C ARG A 77 0.12 6.03 4.90
N ASP A 78 0.41 6.62 3.75
CA ASP A 78 -0.44 7.65 3.16
C ASP A 78 -1.46 7.10 2.15
N GLY A 79 -1.31 5.84 1.73
CA GLY A 79 -2.21 5.14 0.80
C GLY A 79 -1.94 5.46 -0.67
N GLU A 80 -0.87 6.20 -0.99
CA GLU A 80 -0.41 6.50 -2.34
C GLU A 80 0.89 5.75 -2.63
N LEU A 81 1.22 5.54 -3.89
CA LEU A 81 2.47 4.89 -4.26
C LEU A 81 3.54 5.94 -4.55
N ASP A 82 4.47 6.07 -3.67
CA ASP A 82 5.61 6.95 -3.83
C ASP A 82 6.75 6.34 -4.64
N VAL A 83 7.62 7.20 -5.16
CA VAL A 83 8.79 6.76 -5.94
C VAL A 83 9.69 5.85 -5.10
N PHE A 84 9.88 6.14 -3.82
CA PHE A 84 10.73 5.31 -2.96
C PHE A 84 10.14 3.93 -2.64
N GLU A 85 8.84 3.75 -2.77
CA GLU A 85 8.11 2.49 -2.57
C GLU A 85 8.03 1.65 -3.84
N ASP A 86 8.09 2.29 -5.00
CA ASP A 86 7.97 1.62 -6.29
C ASP A 86 9.25 0.84 -6.62
N TRP A 87 9.22 -0.46 -6.38
CA TRP A 87 10.34 -1.37 -6.65
C TRP A 87 10.73 -1.47 -8.13
N ARG A 88 9.92 -0.95 -9.07
CA ARG A 88 10.23 -0.88 -10.51
C ARG A 88 11.21 0.25 -10.83
N VAL A 89 11.30 1.26 -9.97
CA VAL A 89 12.19 2.41 -10.13
C VAL A 89 13.61 2.05 -9.68
N ASP A 90 14.62 2.65 -10.33
CA ASP A 90 16.04 2.45 -9.98
C ASP A 90 16.31 2.81 -8.51
N TYR A 91 17.12 2.00 -7.84
CA TYR A 91 17.38 2.15 -6.40
C TYR A 91 17.99 3.49 -6.00
N LYS A 92 18.75 4.15 -6.90
CA LYS A 92 19.33 5.48 -6.59
C LYS A 92 18.27 6.57 -6.59
N GLU A 93 17.32 6.47 -7.52
CA GLU A 93 16.18 7.37 -7.59
C GLU A 93 15.28 7.18 -6.38
N ARG A 94 14.94 5.95 -6.04
CA ARG A 94 14.18 5.60 -4.84
C ARG A 94 14.86 6.11 -3.56
N SER A 95 16.18 5.91 -3.44
CA SER A 95 16.93 6.38 -2.26
C SER A 95 16.97 7.91 -2.18
N ARG A 96 17.03 8.60 -3.31
CA ARG A 96 16.98 10.07 -3.34
C ARG A 96 15.60 10.55 -2.92
N ASP A 97 14.56 9.97 -3.49
CA ASP A 97 13.18 10.33 -3.19
C ASP A 97 12.85 10.12 -1.70
N MET A 98 13.21 8.97 -1.15
CA MET A 98 13.05 8.68 0.29
C MET A 98 13.63 9.79 1.18
N VAL A 99 14.77 10.38 0.78
CA VAL A 99 15.44 11.42 1.58
C VAL A 99 14.84 12.80 1.35
N THR A 100 14.34 13.08 0.14
CA THR A 100 13.91 14.42 -0.27
C THR A 100 12.40 14.64 -0.20
N ASN A 101 11.61 13.63 -0.56
CA ASN A 101 10.17 13.74 -0.78
C ASN A 101 9.37 12.68 -0.02
N GLY A 102 10.01 11.65 0.50
CA GLY A 102 9.37 10.42 0.94
C GLY A 102 8.56 10.50 2.24
N GLY A 103 8.05 11.69 2.63
CA GLY A 103 7.15 11.84 3.78
C GLY A 103 7.72 11.38 5.13
N LEU A 104 8.87 10.70 5.11
CA LEU A 104 9.49 10.15 6.30
C LEU A 104 10.08 11.25 7.19
N SER A 105 9.75 11.22 8.47
CA SER A 105 10.34 12.17 9.42
C SER A 105 11.87 12.09 9.44
N LEU A 106 12.52 13.19 9.83
CA LEU A 106 13.99 13.23 9.97
C LEU A 106 14.48 12.14 10.95
N GLU A 107 13.75 11.89 12.01
CA GLU A 107 14.02 10.84 13.00
C GLU A 107 14.01 9.47 12.36
N PHE A 108 13.02 9.18 11.52
CA PHE A 108 12.93 7.92 10.80
C PHE A 108 14.09 7.76 9.81
N GLN A 109 14.41 8.79 9.04
CA GLN A 109 15.55 8.79 8.12
C GLN A 109 16.88 8.57 8.83
N LEU A 110 17.08 9.21 9.98
CA LEU A 110 18.25 8.98 10.84
C LEU A 110 18.27 7.54 11.36
N GLY A 111 17.15 7.03 11.81
CA GLY A 111 17.00 5.64 12.28
C GLY A 111 17.37 4.60 11.22
N LEU A 112 17.09 4.87 9.94
CA LEU A 112 17.53 4.02 8.83
C LEU A 112 19.04 4.01 8.62
N LYS A 113 19.74 5.08 8.96
CA LYS A 113 21.20 5.21 8.81
C LYS A 113 21.96 4.74 10.05
N MET A 114 21.33 4.76 11.20
CA MET A 114 21.95 4.34 12.44
C MET A 114 21.99 2.82 12.52
N ASN A 115 23.15 2.26 12.79
CA ASN A 115 23.33 0.84 13.06
C ASN A 115 23.65 0.66 14.55
N PRO A 116 22.62 0.55 15.42
CA PRO A 116 22.82 0.44 16.84
C PRO A 116 23.49 -0.90 17.20
N PHE A 117 24.22 -0.92 18.27
CA PHE A 117 24.55 -2.15 18.95
C PHE A 117 23.26 -2.87 19.33
N SER A 118 23.26 -4.18 19.34
CA SER A 118 22.11 -5.04 19.59
C SER A 118 21.05 -4.40 20.51
N VAL A 119 19.87 -4.08 19.97
CA VAL A 119 18.74 -3.54 20.74
C VAL A 119 17.82 -4.64 21.29
N GLY A 120 18.24 -5.89 21.20
CA GLY A 120 17.50 -7.00 21.75
C GLY A 120 17.89 -8.35 21.16
N THR A 121 17.33 -9.38 21.73
CA THR A 121 17.40 -10.75 21.22
C THR A 121 16.07 -11.10 20.60
N PRO A 122 16.04 -11.67 19.39
CA PRO A 122 14.79 -12.13 18.78
C PRO A 122 14.03 -13.07 19.72
N ALA A 123 12.76 -12.75 19.93
CA ALA A 123 11.83 -13.47 20.79
C ALA A 123 10.43 -13.42 20.21
N LYS A 124 9.49 -14.18 20.77
CA LYS A 124 8.09 -14.17 20.31
C LYS A 124 7.38 -12.84 20.60
N THR A 125 7.91 -12.04 21.50
CA THR A 125 7.39 -10.72 21.87
C THR A 125 8.55 -9.72 21.96
N LEU A 126 8.25 -8.42 21.75
CA LEU A 126 9.24 -7.37 21.89
C LEU A 126 9.55 -7.09 23.37
N ALA A 127 10.85 -7.06 23.70
CA ALA A 127 11.31 -6.53 24.98
C ALA A 127 11.08 -5.00 25.05
N ASP A 128 10.91 -4.45 26.23
CA ASP A 128 10.67 -3.01 26.41
C ASP A 128 11.86 -2.16 25.92
N THR A 129 13.07 -2.65 26.05
CA THR A 129 14.27 -2.01 25.49
C THR A 129 14.22 -1.92 23.96
N THR A 130 13.68 -2.95 23.30
CA THR A 130 13.47 -2.95 21.85
C THR A 130 12.40 -1.93 21.45
N LYS A 131 11.27 -1.91 22.15
CA LYS A 131 10.20 -0.92 21.93
C LYS A 131 10.72 0.50 22.09
N THR A 132 11.40 0.78 23.19
CA THR A 132 12.03 2.09 23.43
C THR A 132 12.98 2.49 22.30
N ALA A 133 13.77 1.57 21.78
CA ALA A 133 14.64 1.86 20.64
C ALA A 133 13.86 2.19 19.36
N LEU A 134 12.77 1.46 19.09
CA LEU A 134 11.87 1.75 17.96
C LEU A 134 11.21 3.12 18.11
N ASP A 135 10.75 3.47 19.32
CA ASP A 135 10.17 4.78 19.65
C ASP A 135 11.16 5.93 19.42
N LEU A 136 12.45 5.67 19.64
CA LEU A 136 13.54 6.60 19.36
C LEU A 136 13.94 6.64 17.86
N GLY A 137 13.25 5.92 17.01
CA GLY A 137 13.48 5.93 15.56
C GLY A 137 14.53 4.94 15.05
N TYR A 138 15.06 4.05 15.88
CA TYR A 138 15.98 3.02 15.38
C TYR A 138 15.26 2.05 14.44
N ARG A 139 15.84 1.79 13.26
CA ARG A 139 15.27 0.93 12.22
C ARG A 139 16.19 -0.21 11.77
N HIS A 140 17.47 -0.15 12.13
CA HIS A 140 18.44 -1.23 11.91
C HIS A 140 18.74 -1.95 13.20
N ILE A 141 18.47 -3.24 13.24
CA ILE A 141 18.63 -4.06 14.43
C ILE A 141 19.60 -5.20 14.11
N ARG A 142 20.70 -5.29 14.89
CA ARG A 142 21.63 -6.43 14.82
C ARG A 142 21.27 -7.44 15.90
N PHE A 143 21.29 -8.71 15.51
CA PHE A 143 21.14 -9.83 16.45
C PHE A 143 22.11 -10.96 16.09
N SER A 144 22.43 -11.79 17.08
CA SER A 144 23.21 -13.00 16.90
C SER A 144 22.35 -14.07 16.22
N SER A 145 23.01 -15.07 15.61
CA SER A 145 22.33 -16.12 14.88
C SER A 145 21.28 -16.83 15.72
N VAL A 146 20.05 -16.77 15.26
CA VAL A 146 18.89 -17.52 15.77
C VAL A 146 18.17 -18.13 14.58
N GLY A 147 17.27 -19.08 14.81
CA GLY A 147 16.54 -19.73 13.73
C GLY A 147 15.66 -18.74 12.94
N ALA A 148 15.50 -19.00 11.64
CA ALA A 148 14.75 -18.13 10.73
C ALA A 148 13.31 -17.86 11.20
N GLU A 149 12.62 -18.86 11.74
CA GLU A 149 11.26 -18.73 12.29
C GLU A 149 11.18 -17.66 13.38
N LEU A 150 12.15 -17.68 14.33
CA LEU A 150 12.15 -16.71 15.43
C LEU A 150 12.44 -15.29 14.94
N ILE A 151 13.35 -15.15 13.96
CA ILE A 151 13.65 -13.87 13.32
C ILE A 151 12.39 -13.31 12.62
N THR A 152 11.72 -14.14 11.85
CA THR A 152 10.49 -13.74 11.12
C THR A 152 9.40 -13.30 12.09
N THR A 153 9.15 -14.09 13.14
CA THR A 153 8.17 -13.76 14.17
C THR A 153 8.50 -12.43 14.84
N TRP A 154 9.76 -12.23 15.21
CA TRP A 154 10.22 -11.02 15.87
C TRP A 154 10.13 -9.78 14.96
N ASN A 155 10.49 -9.92 13.68
CA ASN A 155 10.34 -8.85 12.70
C ASN A 155 8.87 -8.45 12.51
N ASN A 156 7.96 -9.41 12.53
CA ASN A 156 6.53 -9.12 12.47
C ASN A 156 6.04 -8.35 13.70
N GLU A 157 6.57 -8.67 14.88
CA GLU A 157 6.25 -7.90 16.10
C GLU A 157 6.82 -6.47 16.04
N ILE A 158 8.02 -6.28 15.44
CA ILE A 158 8.59 -4.95 15.18
C ILE A 158 7.68 -4.13 14.25
N GLN A 159 7.17 -4.75 13.20
CA GLN A 159 6.28 -4.05 12.24
C GLN A 159 4.93 -3.64 12.86
N LYS A 160 4.45 -4.37 13.85
CA LYS A 160 3.22 -4.04 14.58
C LYS A 160 3.38 -2.88 15.56
N HIS A 161 4.59 -2.62 16.04
CA HIS A 161 4.92 -1.54 16.98
C HIS A 161 5.06 -0.20 16.27
#